data_3bdf25d05ca5d50790614411cb23f2ab
#
_entry.id   3bdf25d05ca5d50790614411cb23f2ab
#
_cell.length_a   1.000
_cell.length_b   1.000
_cell.length_c   1.000
_cell.angle_alpha   90.00
_cell.angle_beta   90.00
_cell.angle_gamma   90.00
#
_symmetry.space_group_name_H-M   'P 1'
#
loop_
_entity.id
_entity.type
_entity.pdbx_description
1 polymer ?
#
loop_
_entity_poly.entity_id
_entity_poly.type
_entity_poly.pdbx_seq_one_letter_code
_entity_poly.pdbx_strand_id
1 'polypeptide(L)'
;MQWKSLQALTPGLTHLLGYQRSWLKPDIRAGLSVAAVALPVAIAYAELAGVSPVVGLYSCILPMMAYALFGSSRQLIVGPDAATCAVIAAVVTPLAAGNMERHWQLTIMMTAMMGGWCLLASRFKLGALADLLSRPILSGLLNGVAITIIVDQIGKVLGFTVRPAQLIERIYALPGNLLHSDWLTMAVSLLTLVTLLGFKKWRPNWPAPLFAIVLAAFVTWAGGLQQHGVVTVGGFSGVLPIVQWPDFQPGLLRDMVIPALNLAVVSFVSMMLTARSFAAKNGYEVNADAEFRALGLVNIVSALSQGFAISGADSRTAVNDANGGKSQLVSIIAAAVIAFVLLFLMAPLQFIPVAGLGVVLMYAAWSLLDIRGIWILRRRNAQAFRLALFTFFSVLLVGVISGIGLAVLLGLMQFLRTVFRPTEQLLGVNDEGMIHSMGNNNGVKAVPGVMMYRFNSPLTYFNVAYFKRRILNLVDGTPFQPRWVVVDAVASFTHADISVLAAIDELKRDLLQRNVKLVLAGRRTELTRWFRINRLGRDKELILVPDLYLALKLIQSKEQAEAAVVG
;
A
#
# COMPACT_ATOMS: atom_id res chain seq x y z
N MET A 1 -6.17 -32.37 -11.89
CA MET A 1 -6.54 -31.47 -10.79
C MET A 1 -5.34 -30.95 -10.01
N GLN A 2 -4.31 -31.77 -9.76
CA GLN A 2 -3.10 -31.40 -8.98
C GLN A 2 -2.23 -30.28 -9.56
N TRP A 3 -2.07 -30.20 -10.91
CA TRP A 3 -1.25 -29.16 -11.56
C TRP A 3 -1.83 -27.75 -11.40
N LYS A 4 -3.13 -27.55 -11.53
CA LYS A 4 -3.80 -26.24 -11.34
C LYS A 4 -3.71 -25.75 -9.90
N SER A 5 -3.75 -26.67 -8.93
CA SER A 5 -3.59 -26.32 -7.51
C SER A 5 -2.14 -25.95 -7.17
N LEU A 6 -1.16 -26.63 -7.78
CA LEU A 6 0.26 -26.32 -7.61
C LEU A 6 0.60 -24.95 -8.24
N GLN A 7 0.09 -24.66 -9.43
CA GLN A 7 0.24 -23.36 -10.09
C GLN A 7 -0.36 -22.21 -9.26
N ALA A 8 -1.47 -22.45 -8.58
CA ALA A 8 -2.09 -21.47 -7.72
C ALA A 8 -1.32 -21.24 -6.42
N LEU A 9 -0.64 -22.27 -5.89
CA LEU A 9 0.14 -22.19 -4.64
C LEU A 9 1.55 -21.66 -4.85
N THR A 10 2.20 -22.02 -5.95
CA THR A 10 3.60 -21.69 -6.25
C THR A 10 3.75 -21.08 -7.64
N PRO A 11 3.23 -19.88 -7.89
CA PRO A 11 3.28 -19.25 -9.21
C PRO A 11 4.73 -19.02 -9.68
N GLY A 12 5.64 -18.62 -8.77
CA GLY A 12 7.04 -18.40 -9.08
C GLY A 12 7.75 -19.67 -9.56
N LEU A 13 7.54 -20.81 -8.88
CA LEU A 13 8.06 -22.10 -9.30
C LEU A 13 7.57 -22.48 -10.70
N THR A 14 6.30 -22.22 -10.99
CA THR A 14 5.72 -22.50 -12.31
C THR A 14 6.42 -21.69 -13.41
N HIS A 15 6.75 -20.41 -13.12
CA HIS A 15 7.52 -19.56 -14.05
C HIS A 15 8.95 -20.05 -14.21
N LEU A 16 9.59 -20.54 -13.14
CA LEU A 16 10.95 -21.10 -13.21
C LEU A 16 10.99 -22.43 -13.97
N LEU A 17 9.97 -23.28 -13.87
CA LEU A 17 9.86 -24.50 -14.67
C LEU A 17 9.68 -24.23 -16.18
N GLY A 18 9.05 -23.10 -16.52
CA GLY A 18 8.96 -22.61 -17.91
C GLY A 18 10.13 -21.75 -18.38
N TYR A 19 11.28 -21.83 -17.71
CA TYR A 19 12.44 -20.98 -17.95
C TYR A 19 13.04 -21.13 -19.35
N GLN A 20 13.30 -19.99 -20.01
CA GLN A 20 13.92 -19.97 -21.33
C GLN A 20 15.43 -19.69 -21.21
N ARG A 21 16.26 -20.49 -21.89
CA ARG A 21 17.74 -20.34 -21.86
C ARG A 21 18.22 -18.95 -22.30
N SER A 22 17.45 -18.27 -23.15
CA SER A 22 17.74 -16.90 -23.61
C SER A 22 17.70 -15.87 -22.47
N TRP A 23 17.01 -16.16 -21.36
CA TRP A 23 16.92 -15.27 -20.20
C TRP A 23 18.12 -15.35 -19.25
N LEU A 24 18.98 -16.37 -19.41
CA LEU A 24 20.09 -16.65 -18.47
C LEU A 24 21.09 -15.47 -18.36
N LYS A 25 21.54 -14.93 -19.49
CA LYS A 25 22.48 -13.79 -19.49
C LYS A 25 21.91 -12.53 -18.82
N PRO A 26 20.71 -12.05 -19.19
CA PRO A 26 20.10 -10.90 -18.50
C PRO A 26 19.82 -11.19 -17.03
N ASP A 27 19.36 -12.40 -16.65
CA ASP A 27 19.06 -12.73 -15.27
C ASP A 27 20.32 -12.79 -14.40
N ILE A 28 21.44 -13.35 -14.91
CA ILE A 28 22.74 -13.31 -14.20
C ILE A 28 23.20 -11.87 -14.00
N ARG A 29 23.18 -11.05 -15.04
CA ARG A 29 23.58 -9.64 -14.94
C ARG A 29 22.71 -8.88 -13.94
N ALA A 30 21.41 -9.06 -14.00
CA ALA A 30 20.46 -8.44 -13.09
C ALA A 30 20.68 -8.93 -11.65
N GLY A 31 20.88 -10.24 -11.44
CA GLY A 31 21.12 -10.83 -10.12
C GLY A 31 22.38 -10.30 -9.43
N LEU A 32 23.49 -10.20 -10.19
CA LEU A 32 24.72 -9.58 -9.68
C LEU A 32 24.53 -8.10 -9.33
N SER A 33 23.81 -7.35 -10.16
CA SER A 33 23.51 -5.94 -9.92
C SER A 33 22.60 -5.75 -8.69
N VAL A 34 21.59 -6.61 -8.54
CA VAL A 34 20.69 -6.61 -7.38
C VAL A 34 21.46 -6.93 -6.10
N ALA A 35 22.32 -7.97 -6.10
CA ALA A 35 23.15 -8.31 -4.94
C ALA A 35 24.07 -7.15 -4.54
N ALA A 36 24.71 -6.52 -5.52
CA ALA A 36 25.61 -5.39 -5.27
C ALA A 36 24.94 -4.18 -4.61
N VAL A 37 23.66 -3.94 -4.93
CA VAL A 37 22.85 -2.91 -4.26
C VAL A 37 22.30 -3.40 -2.93
N ALA A 38 21.88 -4.67 -2.87
CA ALA A 38 21.25 -5.24 -1.67
C ALA A 38 22.21 -5.33 -0.48
N LEU A 39 23.48 -5.67 -0.71
CA LEU A 39 24.49 -5.85 0.35
C LEU A 39 24.62 -4.63 1.28
N PRO A 40 25.03 -3.42 0.80
CA PRO A 40 25.17 -2.28 1.68
C PRO A 40 23.83 -1.81 2.26
N VAL A 41 22.76 -1.92 1.48
CA VAL A 41 21.41 -1.48 1.88
C VAL A 41 20.83 -2.40 2.96
N ALA A 42 21.04 -3.72 2.87
CA ALA A 42 20.60 -4.66 3.90
C ALA A 42 21.30 -4.46 5.25
N ILE A 43 22.61 -4.20 5.21
CA ILE A 43 23.42 -3.86 6.40
C ILE A 43 22.89 -2.56 7.03
N ALA A 44 22.70 -1.52 6.23
CA ALA A 44 22.22 -0.23 6.69
C ALA A 44 20.80 -0.30 7.27
N TYR A 45 19.91 -1.08 6.67
CA TYR A 45 18.54 -1.28 7.18
C TYR A 45 18.47 -2.15 8.43
N ALA A 46 19.37 -3.12 8.59
CA ALA A 46 19.52 -3.84 9.85
C ALA A 46 19.88 -2.89 11.00
N GLU A 47 20.81 -2.00 10.77
CA GLU A 47 21.19 -0.97 11.73
C GLU A 47 20.03 0.00 12.03
N LEU A 48 19.26 0.39 11.01
CA LEU A 48 18.05 1.22 11.18
C LEU A 48 17.00 0.48 12.03
N ALA A 49 16.83 -0.83 11.81
CA ALA A 49 15.92 -1.68 12.58
C ALA A 49 16.43 -1.97 14.00
N GLY A 50 17.66 -1.60 14.34
CA GLY A 50 18.26 -1.82 15.66
C GLY A 50 18.80 -3.23 15.89
N VAL A 51 19.06 -3.98 14.80
CA VAL A 51 19.60 -5.34 14.85
C VAL A 51 21.00 -5.43 14.24
N SER A 52 21.70 -6.54 14.52
CA SER A 52 23.03 -6.76 13.95
C SER A 52 23.02 -6.71 12.42
N PRO A 53 24.04 -6.13 11.76
CA PRO A 53 24.18 -6.06 10.31
C PRO A 53 24.04 -7.40 9.59
N VAL A 54 24.46 -8.51 10.21
CA VAL A 54 24.33 -9.87 9.69
C VAL A 54 22.87 -10.27 9.49
N VAL A 55 21.99 -9.86 10.41
CA VAL A 55 20.56 -10.14 10.34
C VAL A 55 19.93 -9.55 9.08
N GLY A 56 20.46 -8.39 8.62
CA GLY A 56 20.07 -7.80 7.34
C GLY A 56 20.41 -8.69 6.14
N LEU A 57 21.57 -9.33 6.16
CA LEU A 57 21.98 -10.28 5.13
C LEU A 57 21.14 -11.55 5.19
N TYR A 58 20.81 -12.07 6.38
CA TYR A 58 19.89 -13.20 6.56
C TYR A 58 18.53 -12.93 5.93
N SER A 59 18.01 -11.71 6.10
CA SER A 59 16.75 -11.28 5.50
C SER A 59 16.77 -11.19 3.98
N CYS A 60 17.94 -11.30 3.34
CA CYS A 60 18.11 -11.30 1.88
C CYS A 60 18.42 -12.68 1.27
N ILE A 61 18.70 -13.73 2.06
CA ILE A 61 19.09 -15.04 1.51
C ILE A 61 17.86 -15.93 1.32
N LEU A 62 17.43 -16.61 2.37
CA LEU A 62 16.31 -17.55 2.28
C LEU A 62 14.97 -16.88 1.89
N PRO A 63 14.65 -15.67 2.37
CA PRO A 63 13.43 -14.99 1.97
C PRO A 63 13.35 -14.66 0.48
N MET A 64 14.45 -14.22 -0.17
CA MET A 64 14.48 -13.97 -1.61
C MET A 64 14.27 -15.27 -2.41
N MET A 65 14.85 -16.39 -1.96
CA MET A 65 14.62 -17.72 -2.54
C MET A 65 13.17 -18.17 -2.38
N ALA A 66 12.58 -17.95 -1.20
CA ALA A 66 11.17 -18.25 -0.97
C ALA A 66 10.26 -17.42 -1.89
N TYR A 67 10.55 -16.12 -2.07
CA TYR A 67 9.78 -15.32 -3.01
C TYR A 67 9.91 -15.81 -4.46
N ALA A 68 11.08 -16.27 -4.85
CA ALA A 68 11.28 -16.86 -6.17
C ALA A 68 10.38 -18.08 -6.45
N LEU A 69 9.95 -18.78 -5.39
CA LEU A 69 9.06 -19.95 -5.51
C LEU A 69 7.58 -19.56 -5.40
N PHE A 70 7.23 -18.62 -4.50
CA PHE A 70 5.86 -18.31 -4.14
C PHE A 70 5.32 -17.00 -4.73
N GLY A 71 6.19 -16.07 -5.16
CA GLY A 71 5.80 -14.79 -5.73
C GLY A 71 5.17 -14.92 -7.11
N SER A 72 4.21 -14.05 -7.43
CA SER A 72 3.59 -13.99 -8.76
C SER A 72 4.24 -12.96 -9.68
N SER A 73 4.97 -12.00 -9.14
CA SER A 73 5.70 -11.00 -9.93
C SER A 73 7.03 -11.54 -10.43
N ARG A 74 7.34 -11.27 -11.71
CA ARG A 74 8.60 -11.70 -12.33
C ARG A 74 9.77 -10.77 -12.01
N GLN A 75 9.50 -9.48 -11.81
CA GLN A 75 10.52 -8.44 -11.60
C GLN A 75 10.70 -8.04 -10.14
N LEU A 76 9.72 -8.25 -9.29
CA LEU A 76 9.77 -7.78 -7.90
C LEU A 76 10.91 -8.47 -7.14
N ILE A 77 11.73 -7.66 -6.50
CA ILE A 77 12.76 -8.12 -5.56
C ILE A 77 12.31 -7.77 -4.15
N VAL A 78 12.27 -8.78 -3.28
CA VAL A 78 11.93 -8.61 -1.86
C VAL A 78 13.19 -8.42 -1.01
N GLY A 79 13.01 -7.82 0.16
CA GLY A 79 14.09 -7.68 1.15
C GLY A 79 13.83 -6.51 2.10
N PRO A 80 14.79 -6.15 2.97
CA PRO A 80 14.70 -5.02 3.87
C PRO A 80 14.31 -3.73 3.17
N ASP A 81 13.36 -2.99 3.71
CA ASP A 81 12.94 -1.69 3.20
C ASP A 81 12.83 -0.65 4.33
N ALA A 82 12.84 0.63 3.95
CA ALA A 82 12.87 1.74 4.88
C ALA A 82 11.66 1.79 5.82
N ALA A 83 10.47 1.62 5.25
CA ALA A 83 9.21 1.72 6.01
C ALA A 83 9.08 0.58 7.03
N THR A 84 9.38 -0.64 6.61
CA THR A 84 9.37 -1.84 7.47
C THR A 84 10.36 -1.70 8.62
N CYS A 85 11.60 -1.29 8.33
CA CYS A 85 12.63 -1.11 9.35
C CYS A 85 12.30 0.00 10.35
N ALA A 86 11.74 1.12 9.88
CA ALA A 86 11.31 2.21 10.76
C ALA A 86 10.19 1.77 11.73
N VAL A 87 9.24 0.95 11.25
CA VAL A 87 8.19 0.39 12.11
C VAL A 87 8.78 -0.58 13.13
N ILE A 88 9.67 -1.47 12.72
CA ILE A 88 10.36 -2.41 13.64
C ILE A 88 11.09 -1.62 14.73
N ALA A 89 11.92 -0.65 14.36
CA ALA A 89 12.66 0.18 15.31
C ALA A 89 11.72 0.88 16.29
N ALA A 90 10.64 1.47 15.81
CA ALA A 90 9.70 2.21 16.62
C ALA A 90 8.92 1.33 17.62
N VAL A 91 8.63 0.07 17.27
CA VAL A 91 7.91 -0.88 18.15
C VAL A 91 8.85 -1.58 19.10
N VAL A 92 9.94 -2.12 18.56
CA VAL A 92 10.78 -3.08 19.28
C VAL A 92 11.76 -2.40 20.22
N THR A 93 12.32 -1.23 19.82
CA THR A 93 13.34 -0.54 20.64
C THR A 93 12.85 -0.21 22.06
N PRO A 94 11.65 0.35 22.27
CA PRO A 94 11.14 0.60 23.61
C PRO A 94 10.91 -0.69 24.42
N LEU A 95 10.43 -1.76 23.78
CA LEU A 95 10.14 -3.05 24.43
C LEU A 95 11.40 -3.83 24.81
N ALA A 96 12.47 -3.63 24.05
CA ALA A 96 13.76 -4.27 24.31
C ALA A 96 14.52 -3.67 25.50
N ALA A 97 14.19 -2.45 25.93
CA ALA A 97 14.79 -1.76 27.09
C ALA A 97 16.33 -1.77 27.07
N GLY A 98 16.96 -1.61 25.90
CA GLY A 98 18.42 -1.59 25.71
C GLY A 98 19.11 -2.95 25.63
N ASN A 99 18.38 -4.05 25.72
CA ASN A 99 18.95 -5.41 25.57
C ASN A 99 18.91 -5.81 24.09
N MET A 100 20.07 -5.97 23.46
CA MET A 100 20.22 -6.30 22.04
C MET A 100 19.67 -7.69 21.68
N GLU A 101 19.89 -8.70 22.54
CA GLU A 101 19.38 -10.05 22.30
C GLU A 101 17.85 -10.07 22.35
N ARG A 102 17.26 -9.41 23.34
CA ARG A 102 15.81 -9.24 23.44
C ARG A 102 15.25 -8.47 22.26
N HIS A 103 15.96 -7.43 21.80
CA HIS A 103 15.57 -6.66 20.60
C HIS A 103 15.48 -7.57 19.38
N TRP A 104 16.47 -8.42 19.17
CA TRP A 104 16.50 -9.35 18.05
C TRP A 104 15.37 -10.39 18.14
N GLN A 105 15.18 -11.02 19.32
CA GLN A 105 14.08 -11.98 19.52
C GLN A 105 12.70 -11.37 19.28
N LEU A 106 12.45 -10.14 19.77
CA LEU A 106 11.20 -9.43 19.52
C LEU A 106 11.00 -9.07 18.04
N THR A 107 12.08 -8.73 17.36
CA THR A 107 12.07 -8.46 15.91
C THR A 107 11.68 -9.71 15.12
N ILE A 108 12.24 -10.87 15.45
CA ILE A 108 11.89 -12.15 14.82
C ILE A 108 10.43 -12.52 15.12
N MET A 109 9.99 -12.36 16.37
CA MET A 109 8.60 -12.62 16.76
C MET A 109 7.62 -11.73 15.97
N MET A 110 7.90 -10.42 15.86
CA MET A 110 7.10 -9.49 15.09
C MET A 110 7.04 -9.87 13.61
N THR A 111 8.17 -10.30 13.05
CA THR A 111 8.29 -10.78 11.66
C THR A 111 7.41 -12.01 11.41
N ALA A 112 7.45 -12.98 12.31
CA ALA A 112 6.60 -14.16 12.23
C ALA A 112 5.11 -13.81 12.32
N MET A 113 4.73 -12.92 13.25
CA MET A 113 3.35 -12.46 13.40
C MET A 113 2.86 -11.70 12.15
N MET A 114 3.68 -10.83 11.56
CA MET A 114 3.40 -10.17 10.29
C MET A 114 3.15 -11.21 9.19
N GLY A 115 4.02 -12.22 9.10
CA GLY A 115 3.85 -13.33 8.16
C GLY A 115 2.52 -14.07 8.36
N GLY A 116 2.15 -14.35 9.60
CA GLY A 116 0.87 -14.95 9.97
C GLY A 116 -0.33 -14.09 9.54
N TRP A 117 -0.29 -12.78 9.78
CA TRP A 117 -1.34 -11.85 9.33
C TRP A 117 -1.49 -11.83 7.81
N CYS A 118 -0.39 -11.83 7.06
CA CYS A 118 -0.43 -11.88 5.60
C CYS A 118 -1.03 -13.19 5.08
N LEU A 119 -0.70 -14.34 5.69
CA LEU A 119 -1.28 -15.64 5.33
C LEU A 119 -2.79 -15.68 5.63
N LEU A 120 -3.19 -15.15 6.78
CA LEU A 120 -4.59 -15.03 7.15
C LEU A 120 -5.36 -14.14 6.16
N ALA A 121 -4.81 -12.99 5.82
CA ALA A 121 -5.38 -12.08 4.83
C ALA A 121 -5.55 -12.74 3.45
N SER A 122 -4.55 -13.50 3.00
CA SER A 122 -4.64 -14.28 1.75
C SER A 122 -5.75 -15.34 1.81
N ARG A 123 -5.90 -16.02 2.96
CA ARG A 123 -6.94 -17.06 3.14
C ARG A 123 -8.35 -16.48 3.04
N PHE A 124 -8.56 -15.26 3.52
CA PHE A 124 -9.82 -14.53 3.43
C PHE A 124 -9.97 -13.70 2.14
N LYS A 125 -9.03 -13.83 1.19
CA LYS A 125 -9.03 -13.10 -0.08
C LYS A 125 -9.09 -11.58 0.09
N LEU A 126 -8.34 -11.08 1.06
CA LEU A 126 -8.26 -9.66 1.37
C LEU A 126 -7.29 -8.88 0.46
N GLY A 127 -6.90 -9.42 -0.69
CA GLY A 127 -6.05 -8.74 -1.66
C GLY A 127 -6.59 -7.38 -2.12
N ALA A 128 -7.91 -7.21 -2.11
CA ALA A 128 -8.56 -5.92 -2.37
C ALA A 128 -8.22 -4.84 -1.31
N LEU A 129 -7.70 -5.21 -0.12
CA LEU A 129 -7.23 -4.24 0.87
C LEU A 129 -6.06 -3.39 0.36
N ALA A 130 -5.31 -3.87 -0.63
CA ALA A 130 -4.30 -3.05 -1.31
C ALA A 130 -4.87 -1.76 -1.90
N ASP A 131 -6.16 -1.77 -2.24
CA ASP A 131 -6.84 -0.63 -2.83
C ASP A 131 -7.42 0.34 -1.76
N LEU A 132 -7.45 -0.07 -0.48
CA LEU A 132 -7.92 0.77 0.64
C LEU A 132 -6.92 1.88 1.02
N LEU A 133 -5.62 1.58 0.98
CA LEU A 133 -4.64 2.64 1.10
C LEU A 133 -4.57 3.41 -0.22
N SER A 134 -5.29 4.52 -0.25
CA SER A 134 -5.26 5.39 -1.41
C SER A 134 -3.83 5.93 -1.65
N ARG A 135 -3.47 6.15 -2.91
CA ARG A 135 -2.15 6.72 -3.28
C ARG A 135 -1.79 7.97 -2.48
N PRO A 136 -2.72 8.92 -2.17
CA PRO A 136 -2.43 10.07 -1.33
C PRO A 136 -1.96 9.70 0.09
N ILE A 137 -2.61 8.73 0.74
CA ILE A 137 -2.24 8.27 2.09
C ILE A 137 -0.82 7.70 2.06
N LEU A 138 -0.55 6.82 1.09
CA LEU A 138 0.77 6.22 0.94
C LEU A 138 1.85 7.27 0.65
N SER A 139 1.57 8.24 -0.23
CA SER A 139 2.51 9.34 -0.51
C SER A 139 2.81 10.14 0.76
N GLY A 140 1.79 10.50 1.55
CA GLY A 140 1.98 11.18 2.84
C GLY A 140 2.83 10.37 3.82
N LEU A 141 2.53 9.07 3.94
CA LEU A 141 3.26 8.13 4.79
C LEU A 141 4.74 8.03 4.41
N LEU A 142 5.03 7.75 3.13
CA LEU A 142 6.40 7.57 2.66
C LEU A 142 7.24 8.85 2.81
N ASN A 143 6.67 10.02 2.54
CA ASN A 143 7.34 11.29 2.77
C ASN A 143 7.60 11.52 4.28
N GLY A 144 6.64 11.20 5.16
CA GLY A 144 6.83 11.29 6.62
C GLY A 144 7.94 10.37 7.12
N VAL A 145 7.93 9.10 6.70
CA VAL A 145 8.98 8.12 7.03
C VAL A 145 10.35 8.57 6.50
N ALA A 146 10.41 9.09 5.28
CA ALA A 146 11.66 9.59 4.70
C ALA A 146 12.28 10.73 5.53
N ILE A 147 11.48 11.70 5.96
CA ILE A 147 11.97 12.78 6.85
C ILE A 147 12.46 12.21 8.19
N THR A 148 11.70 11.28 8.78
CA THR A 148 12.09 10.64 10.04
C THR A 148 13.45 9.95 9.91
N ILE A 149 13.65 9.15 8.84
CA ILE A 149 14.93 8.46 8.59
C ILE A 149 16.06 9.47 8.39
N ILE A 150 15.85 10.53 7.60
CA ILE A 150 16.88 11.56 7.39
C ILE A 150 17.32 12.17 8.74
N VAL A 151 16.36 12.56 9.59
CA VAL A 151 16.67 13.15 10.90
C VAL A 151 17.39 12.15 11.81
N ASP A 152 16.98 10.87 11.79
CA ASP A 152 17.60 9.82 12.59
C ASP A 152 19.06 9.54 12.22
N GLN A 153 19.43 9.73 10.95
CA GLN A 153 20.80 9.48 10.49
C GLN A 153 21.75 10.69 10.64
N ILE A 154 21.23 11.89 10.92
CA ILE A 154 22.06 13.11 11.03
C ILE A 154 23.17 12.93 12.06
N GLY A 155 22.88 12.40 13.24
CA GLY A 155 23.88 12.17 14.29
C GLY A 155 25.00 11.24 13.84
N LYS A 156 24.67 10.13 13.17
CA LYS A 156 25.65 9.16 12.66
C LYS A 156 26.57 9.77 11.59
N VAL A 157 25.99 10.57 10.70
CA VAL A 157 26.70 11.25 9.61
C VAL A 157 27.63 12.33 10.13
N LEU A 158 27.27 13.01 11.23
CA LEU A 158 28.03 14.08 11.83
C LEU A 158 28.91 13.61 13.00
N GLY A 159 28.81 12.36 13.45
CA GLY A 159 29.65 11.77 14.47
C GLY A 159 29.24 12.06 15.92
N PHE A 160 27.98 12.41 16.17
CA PHE A 160 27.49 12.58 17.53
C PHE A 160 26.33 11.60 17.85
N THR A 161 26.19 11.25 19.12
CA THR A 161 25.10 10.39 19.57
C THR A 161 23.83 11.19 19.84
N VAL A 162 22.74 10.82 19.18
CA VAL A 162 21.41 11.38 19.47
C VAL A 162 20.72 10.48 20.49
N ARG A 163 20.25 11.05 21.61
CA ARG A 163 19.44 10.30 22.59
C ARG A 163 18.11 9.89 21.96
N PRO A 164 17.59 8.68 22.30
CA PRO A 164 16.27 8.28 21.84
C PRO A 164 15.23 9.27 22.37
N ALA A 165 14.59 9.98 21.44
CA ALA A 165 13.57 10.99 21.72
C ALA A 165 12.59 11.04 20.54
N GLN A 166 11.46 11.72 20.71
CA GLN A 166 10.55 11.95 19.59
C GLN A 166 11.19 12.85 18.53
N LEU A 167 10.75 12.76 17.27
CA LEU A 167 11.33 13.48 16.14
C LEU A 167 11.49 14.98 16.40
N ILE A 168 10.47 15.61 17.01
CA ILE A 168 10.49 17.04 17.33
C ILE A 168 11.60 17.38 18.32
N GLU A 169 11.74 16.58 19.39
CA GLU A 169 12.79 16.77 20.41
C GLU A 169 14.19 16.61 19.80
N ARG A 170 14.36 15.65 18.86
CA ARG A 170 15.62 15.49 18.12
C ARG A 170 15.95 16.70 17.28
N ILE A 171 14.97 17.26 16.57
CA ILE A 171 15.18 18.47 15.76
C ILE A 171 15.59 19.66 16.64
N TYR A 172 14.95 19.83 17.80
CA TYR A 172 15.32 20.89 18.77
C TYR A 172 16.71 20.68 19.37
N ALA A 173 17.14 19.44 19.56
CA ALA A 173 18.46 19.12 20.12
C ALA A 173 19.60 19.24 19.08
N LEU A 174 19.31 19.26 17.78
CA LEU A 174 20.33 19.32 16.72
C LEU A 174 21.32 20.48 16.86
N PRO A 175 20.92 21.76 17.07
CA PRO A 175 21.84 22.87 17.15
C PRO A 175 22.89 22.70 18.27
N GLY A 176 22.45 22.21 19.44
CA GLY A 176 23.37 21.95 20.56
C GLY A 176 24.34 20.81 20.31
N ASN A 177 23.88 19.75 19.63
CA ASN A 177 24.69 18.58 19.33
C ASN A 177 25.69 18.81 18.18
N LEU A 178 25.47 19.80 17.31
CA LEU A 178 26.39 20.14 16.22
C LEU A 178 27.78 20.57 16.76
N LEU A 179 27.85 21.12 17.97
CA LEU A 179 29.12 21.49 18.62
C LEU A 179 29.97 20.26 18.99
N HIS A 180 29.40 19.09 19.06
CA HIS A 180 30.05 17.82 19.40
C HIS A 180 30.34 16.96 18.17
N SER A 181 30.24 17.52 16.97
CA SER A 181 30.52 16.81 15.71
C SER A 181 31.98 16.39 15.60
N ASP A 182 32.20 15.15 15.11
CA ASP A 182 33.55 14.66 14.83
C ASP A 182 33.91 14.92 13.37
N TRP A 183 34.99 15.68 13.15
CA TRP A 183 35.42 16.11 11.82
C TRP A 183 35.88 14.94 10.93
N LEU A 184 36.47 13.84 11.51
CA LEU A 184 36.88 12.66 10.75
C LEU A 184 35.65 11.89 10.24
N THR A 185 34.66 11.71 11.10
CA THR A 185 33.39 11.11 10.73
C THR A 185 32.68 11.93 9.65
N MET A 186 32.69 13.26 9.75
CA MET A 186 32.14 14.14 8.72
C MET A 186 32.91 14.03 7.39
N ALA A 187 34.23 13.92 7.42
CA ALA A 187 35.06 13.73 6.22
C ALA A 187 34.74 12.40 5.52
N VAL A 188 34.59 11.30 6.28
CA VAL A 188 34.18 10.00 5.75
C VAL A 188 32.76 10.05 5.18
N SER A 189 31.85 10.75 5.84
CA SER A 189 30.46 10.95 5.36
C SER A 189 30.47 11.74 4.04
N LEU A 190 31.22 12.82 3.96
CA LEU A 190 31.35 13.63 2.75
C LEU A 190 31.96 12.82 1.60
N LEU A 191 33.02 12.06 1.86
CA LEU A 191 33.63 11.15 0.89
C LEU A 191 32.61 10.17 0.35
N THR A 192 31.83 9.54 1.23
CA THR A 192 30.78 8.58 0.85
C THR A 192 29.73 9.26 -0.03
N LEU A 193 29.26 10.45 0.35
CA LEU A 193 28.25 11.21 -0.40
C LEU A 193 28.77 11.61 -1.78
N VAL A 194 29.96 12.17 -1.87
CA VAL A 194 30.60 12.61 -3.14
C VAL A 194 30.79 11.39 -4.06
N THR A 195 31.26 10.28 -3.52
CA THR A 195 31.45 9.04 -4.29
C THR A 195 30.12 8.51 -4.81
N LEU A 196 29.09 8.47 -3.96
CA LEU A 196 27.76 7.99 -4.32
C LEU A 196 27.14 8.84 -5.43
N LEU A 197 27.15 10.17 -5.28
CA LEU A 197 26.60 11.10 -6.29
C LEU A 197 27.44 11.12 -7.57
N GLY A 198 28.78 11.06 -7.44
CA GLY A 198 29.71 11.00 -8.56
C GLY A 198 29.49 9.75 -9.42
N PHE A 199 29.44 8.58 -8.81
CA PHE A 199 29.16 7.32 -9.54
C PHE A 199 27.77 7.32 -10.17
N LYS A 200 26.75 7.83 -9.45
CA LYS A 200 25.41 7.93 -10.02
C LYS A 200 25.35 8.83 -11.25
N LYS A 201 26.11 9.92 -11.27
CA LYS A 201 26.18 10.84 -12.42
C LYS A 201 27.01 10.23 -13.57
N TRP A 202 28.13 9.58 -13.25
CA TRP A 202 29.07 9.04 -14.26
C TRP A 202 28.58 7.73 -14.87
N ARG A 203 28.06 6.81 -14.05
CA ARG A 203 27.58 5.49 -14.46
C ARG A 203 26.23 5.16 -13.78
N PRO A 204 25.11 5.68 -14.27
CA PRO A 204 23.80 5.53 -13.61
C PRO A 204 23.35 4.08 -13.37
N ASN A 205 23.83 3.15 -14.22
CA ASN A 205 23.51 1.72 -14.14
C ASN A 205 24.41 0.93 -13.18
N TRP A 206 25.40 1.57 -12.56
CA TRP A 206 26.31 0.91 -11.63
C TRP A 206 25.79 1.06 -10.19
N PRO A 207 26.08 0.07 -9.31
CA PRO A 207 25.63 0.12 -7.92
C PRO A 207 26.42 1.16 -7.10
N ALA A 208 26.12 2.45 -7.28
CA ALA A 208 26.79 3.55 -6.63
C ALA A 208 26.91 3.41 -5.10
N PRO A 209 25.88 2.91 -4.35
CA PRO A 209 26.02 2.68 -2.90
C PRO A 209 27.12 1.68 -2.56
N LEU A 210 27.29 0.61 -3.36
CA LEU A 210 28.35 -0.37 -3.12
C LEU A 210 29.73 0.27 -3.24
N PHE A 211 29.99 1.01 -4.34
CA PHE A 211 31.29 1.68 -4.54
C PHE A 211 31.57 2.72 -3.47
N ALA A 212 30.55 3.47 -3.05
CA ALA A 212 30.70 4.46 -1.99
C ALA A 212 31.09 3.80 -0.65
N ILE A 213 30.43 2.71 -0.28
CA ILE A 213 30.73 1.98 0.96
C ILE A 213 32.07 1.26 0.89
N VAL A 214 32.43 0.63 -0.24
CA VAL A 214 33.73 -0.04 -0.41
C VAL A 214 34.87 0.97 -0.32
N LEU A 215 34.74 2.14 -0.96
CA LEU A 215 35.74 3.18 -0.85
C LEU A 215 35.84 3.74 0.57
N ALA A 216 34.72 4.01 1.23
CA ALA A 216 34.69 4.47 2.61
C ALA A 216 35.33 3.45 3.57
N ALA A 217 35.01 2.15 3.41
CA ALA A 217 35.63 1.08 4.20
C ALA A 217 37.15 0.98 3.95
N PHE A 218 37.57 1.08 2.69
CA PHE A 218 38.97 1.06 2.33
C PHE A 218 39.75 2.24 2.96
N VAL A 219 39.22 3.47 2.88
CA VAL A 219 39.84 4.65 3.49
C VAL A 219 39.86 4.53 5.01
N THR A 220 38.80 4.00 5.62
CA THR A 220 38.73 3.75 7.07
C THR A 220 39.77 2.74 7.51
N TRP A 221 39.96 1.65 6.75
CA TRP A 221 40.97 0.63 7.01
C TRP A 221 42.41 1.19 6.79
N ALA A 222 42.69 1.73 5.63
CA ALA A 222 44.04 2.23 5.27
C ALA A 222 44.51 3.40 6.13
N GLY A 223 43.58 4.25 6.54
CA GLY A 223 43.85 5.38 7.43
C GLY A 223 43.84 5.03 8.93
N GLY A 224 43.51 3.80 9.31
CA GLY A 224 43.39 3.41 10.72
C GLY A 224 42.34 4.24 11.49
N LEU A 225 41.30 4.76 10.80
CA LEU A 225 40.38 5.76 11.35
C LEU A 225 39.54 5.25 12.53
N GLN A 226 39.44 3.95 12.69
CA GLN A 226 38.82 3.33 13.89
C GLN A 226 39.55 3.75 15.17
N GLN A 227 40.88 3.82 15.13
CA GLN A 227 41.71 4.23 16.29
C GLN A 227 41.57 5.75 16.58
N HIS A 228 41.06 6.51 15.63
CA HIS A 228 40.85 7.96 15.73
C HIS A 228 39.36 8.32 15.98
N GLY A 229 38.53 7.36 16.40
CA GLY A 229 37.14 7.63 16.83
C GLY A 229 36.05 7.38 15.78
N VAL A 230 36.39 7.02 14.53
CA VAL A 230 35.38 6.68 13.54
C VAL A 230 34.71 5.33 13.89
N VAL A 231 33.42 5.36 14.18
CA VAL A 231 32.67 4.16 14.51
C VAL A 231 32.45 3.31 13.27
N THR A 232 32.79 2.04 13.35
CA THR A 232 32.56 1.06 12.28
C THR A 232 31.55 0.00 12.71
N VAL A 233 31.06 -0.76 11.74
CA VAL A 233 30.10 -1.86 11.97
C VAL A 233 30.67 -2.93 12.91
N GLY A 234 31.98 -3.09 12.95
CA GLY A 234 32.68 -4.06 13.81
C GLY A 234 32.74 -5.45 13.19
N GLY A 235 33.49 -6.33 13.87
CA GLY A 235 33.64 -7.72 13.43
C GLY A 235 32.45 -8.58 13.86
N PHE A 236 31.93 -9.34 12.92
CA PHE A 236 30.94 -10.40 13.16
C PHE A 236 31.31 -11.67 12.40
N SER A 237 30.94 -12.82 12.94
CA SER A 237 31.21 -14.10 12.32
C SER A 237 30.28 -14.35 11.14
N GLY A 238 30.84 -14.66 9.96
CA GLY A 238 30.10 -15.05 8.78
C GLY A 238 29.60 -16.49 8.91
N VAL A 239 28.38 -16.67 9.42
CA VAL A 239 27.71 -17.96 9.49
C VAL A 239 26.42 -17.86 8.71
N LEU A 240 26.06 -18.92 7.98
CA LEU A 240 24.75 -18.98 7.32
C LEU A 240 23.63 -18.98 8.35
N PRO A 241 22.46 -18.42 8.02
CA PRO A 241 21.34 -18.41 8.94
C PRO A 241 20.94 -19.84 9.34
N ILE A 242 20.85 -20.07 10.64
CA ILE A 242 20.36 -21.33 11.20
C ILE A 242 18.83 -21.24 11.23
N VAL A 243 18.17 -22.28 10.74
CA VAL A 243 16.71 -22.37 10.81
C VAL A 243 16.30 -22.70 12.23
N GLN A 244 15.64 -21.74 12.89
CA GLN A 244 15.19 -21.88 14.27
C GLN A 244 13.79 -21.29 14.43
N TRP A 245 12.95 -21.92 15.25
CA TRP A 245 11.64 -21.38 15.57
C TRP A 245 11.77 -20.10 16.39
N PRO A 246 10.96 -19.06 16.09
CA PRO A 246 10.88 -17.87 16.91
C PRO A 246 10.46 -18.20 18.34
N ASP A 247 11.11 -17.58 19.31
CA ASP A 247 10.67 -17.66 20.70
C ASP A 247 9.49 -16.71 20.92
N PHE A 248 8.29 -17.29 21.09
CA PHE A 248 7.07 -16.54 21.34
C PHE A 248 6.91 -16.30 22.84
N GLN A 249 7.20 -15.09 23.28
CA GLN A 249 7.00 -14.66 24.66
C GLN A 249 5.53 -14.29 24.91
N PRO A 250 4.73 -15.08 25.65
CA PRO A 250 3.28 -14.88 25.76
C PRO A 250 2.87 -13.51 26.32
N GLY A 251 3.68 -12.96 27.23
CA GLY A 251 3.43 -11.65 27.84
C GLY A 251 3.52 -10.46 26.87
N LEU A 252 4.28 -10.60 25.77
CA LEU A 252 4.49 -9.54 24.78
C LEU A 252 3.68 -9.75 23.51
N LEU A 253 3.07 -10.93 23.33
CA LEU A 253 2.24 -11.21 22.14
C LEU A 253 1.15 -10.18 21.96
N ARG A 254 0.44 -9.82 23.04
CA ARG A 254 -0.67 -8.86 22.98
C ARG A 254 -0.23 -7.49 22.47
N ASP A 255 0.93 -7.02 22.91
CA ASP A 255 1.44 -5.69 22.55
C ASP A 255 1.95 -5.64 21.11
N MET A 256 2.28 -6.80 20.52
CA MET A 256 2.80 -6.91 19.17
C MET A 256 1.75 -7.23 18.10
N VAL A 257 0.56 -7.73 18.47
CA VAL A 257 -0.50 -8.12 17.52
C VAL A 257 -0.88 -6.98 16.58
N ILE A 258 -1.21 -5.81 17.13
CA ILE A 258 -1.64 -4.64 16.34
C ILE A 258 -0.47 -4.03 15.54
N PRO A 259 0.72 -3.80 16.13
CA PRO A 259 1.88 -3.36 15.35
C PRO A 259 2.25 -4.30 14.19
N ALA A 260 2.23 -5.61 14.40
CA ALA A 260 2.50 -6.59 13.35
C ALA A 260 1.43 -6.56 12.24
N LEU A 261 0.15 -6.35 12.59
CA LEU A 261 -0.92 -6.16 11.62
C LEU A 261 -0.71 -4.88 10.79
N ASN A 262 -0.38 -3.76 11.45
CA ASN A 262 -0.08 -2.50 10.75
C ASN A 262 1.09 -2.66 9.80
N LEU A 263 2.15 -3.35 10.25
CA LEU A 263 3.31 -3.67 9.43
C LEU A 263 2.93 -4.52 8.23
N ALA A 264 2.08 -5.55 8.41
CA ALA A 264 1.59 -6.40 7.32
C ALA A 264 0.84 -5.58 6.25
N VAL A 265 -0.06 -4.69 6.67
CA VAL A 265 -0.86 -3.86 5.77
C VAL A 265 0.03 -2.90 4.97
N VAL A 266 0.93 -2.17 5.65
CA VAL A 266 1.82 -1.20 4.99
C VAL A 266 2.77 -1.88 4.03
N SER A 267 3.44 -2.94 4.47
CA SER A 267 4.36 -3.71 3.63
C SER A 267 3.68 -4.31 2.42
N PHE A 268 2.45 -4.85 2.59
CA PHE A 268 1.69 -5.39 1.48
C PHE A 268 1.31 -4.33 0.46
N VAL A 269 0.81 -3.18 0.91
CA VAL A 269 0.41 -2.10 -0.01
C VAL A 269 1.60 -1.54 -0.76
N SER A 270 2.73 -1.28 -0.08
CA SER A 270 3.98 -0.84 -0.71
C SER A 270 4.45 -1.86 -1.74
N MET A 271 4.50 -3.15 -1.37
CA MET A 271 4.89 -4.23 -2.27
C MET A 271 3.97 -4.32 -3.49
N MET A 272 2.65 -4.21 -3.31
CA MET A 272 1.68 -4.30 -4.41
C MET A 272 1.79 -3.14 -5.40
N LEU A 273 2.08 -1.92 -4.92
CA LEU A 273 2.30 -0.78 -5.81
C LEU A 273 3.52 -1.02 -6.70
N THR A 274 4.63 -1.46 -6.14
CA THR A 274 5.84 -1.82 -6.87
C THR A 274 5.56 -2.97 -7.85
N ALA A 275 4.97 -4.06 -7.38
CA ALA A 275 4.66 -5.23 -8.20
C ALA A 275 3.78 -4.87 -9.39
N ARG A 276 2.67 -4.14 -9.17
CA ARG A 276 1.75 -3.69 -10.23
C ARG A 276 2.41 -2.71 -11.21
N SER A 277 3.25 -1.79 -10.72
CA SER A 277 3.93 -0.82 -11.56
C SER A 277 4.87 -1.50 -12.57
N PHE A 278 5.71 -2.43 -12.10
CA PHE A 278 6.62 -3.16 -12.97
C PHE A 278 5.92 -4.23 -13.80
N ALA A 279 4.84 -4.84 -13.31
CA ALA A 279 4.01 -5.75 -14.09
C ALA A 279 3.36 -5.04 -15.27
N ALA A 280 2.75 -3.87 -15.06
CA ALA A 280 2.17 -3.05 -16.11
C ALA A 280 3.21 -2.63 -17.16
N LYS A 281 4.42 -2.23 -16.72
CA LYS A 281 5.53 -1.89 -17.62
C LYS A 281 5.98 -3.09 -18.47
N ASN A 282 5.93 -4.30 -17.91
CA ASN A 282 6.38 -5.53 -18.56
C ASN A 282 5.24 -6.36 -19.18
N GLY A 283 3.99 -5.85 -19.21
CA GLY A 283 2.87 -6.43 -19.92
C GLY A 283 2.30 -7.72 -19.28
N TYR A 284 2.29 -7.82 -17.94
CA TYR A 284 1.63 -8.93 -17.23
C TYR A 284 0.85 -8.40 -16.00
N GLU A 285 0.00 -9.27 -15.43
CA GLU A 285 -0.78 -8.97 -14.24
C GLU A 285 -0.27 -9.70 -13.02
N VAL A 286 -0.47 -9.09 -11.84
CA VAL A 286 -0.10 -9.64 -10.54
C VAL A 286 -1.37 -9.95 -9.74
N ASN A 287 -1.42 -11.14 -9.15
CA ASN A 287 -2.52 -11.55 -8.31
C ASN A 287 -2.29 -11.12 -6.85
N ALA A 288 -3.13 -10.22 -6.36
CA ALA A 288 -2.98 -9.63 -5.03
C ALA A 288 -3.07 -10.65 -3.88
N ASP A 289 -3.95 -11.65 -3.96
CA ASP A 289 -4.07 -12.68 -2.93
C ASP A 289 -2.87 -13.65 -2.96
N ALA A 290 -2.31 -13.91 -4.14
CA ALA A 290 -1.08 -14.67 -4.28
C ALA A 290 0.12 -13.91 -3.69
N GLU A 291 0.17 -12.58 -3.88
CA GLU A 291 1.21 -11.74 -3.29
C GLU A 291 1.09 -11.63 -1.76
N PHE A 292 -0.12 -11.56 -1.20
CA PHE A 292 -0.30 -11.66 0.26
C PHE A 292 0.25 -12.97 0.80
N ARG A 293 -0.04 -14.08 0.12
CA ARG A 293 0.47 -15.38 0.52
C ARG A 293 2.00 -15.44 0.40
N ALA A 294 2.55 -14.93 -0.70
CA ALA A 294 3.98 -14.87 -0.91
C ALA A 294 4.66 -14.04 0.18
N LEU A 295 4.16 -12.82 0.47
CA LEU A 295 4.68 -11.97 1.53
C LEU A 295 4.60 -12.65 2.90
N GLY A 296 3.50 -13.36 3.19
CA GLY A 296 3.35 -14.12 4.42
C GLY A 296 4.39 -15.22 4.55
N LEU A 297 4.54 -16.07 3.53
CA LEU A 297 5.52 -17.16 3.52
C LEU A 297 6.95 -16.64 3.61
N VAL A 298 7.27 -15.58 2.87
CA VAL A 298 8.60 -14.96 2.87
C VAL A 298 8.96 -14.42 4.25
N ASN A 299 8.02 -13.80 4.97
CA ASN A 299 8.26 -13.30 6.33
C ASN A 299 8.34 -14.41 7.36
N ILE A 300 7.58 -15.51 7.21
CA ILE A 300 7.77 -16.71 8.03
C ILE A 300 9.16 -17.30 7.79
N VAL A 301 9.59 -17.43 6.54
CA VAL A 301 10.95 -17.90 6.19
C VAL A 301 12.01 -16.96 6.76
N SER A 302 11.79 -15.63 6.69
CA SER A 302 12.69 -14.64 7.30
C SER A 302 12.82 -14.85 8.81
N ALA A 303 11.72 -14.99 9.51
CA ALA A 303 11.72 -15.24 10.95
C ALA A 303 12.42 -16.55 11.30
N LEU A 304 12.14 -17.64 10.56
CA LEU A 304 12.80 -18.93 10.75
C LEU A 304 14.30 -18.88 10.46
N SER A 305 14.73 -18.06 9.51
CA SER A 305 16.15 -17.86 9.18
C SER A 305 16.81 -16.73 9.98
N GLN A 306 16.21 -16.36 11.12
CA GLN A 306 16.74 -15.36 12.04
C GLN A 306 16.88 -13.96 11.44
N GLY A 307 16.14 -13.69 10.35
CA GLY A 307 16.01 -12.39 9.72
C GLY A 307 14.90 -11.53 10.35
N PHE A 308 14.71 -10.34 9.82
CA PHE A 308 13.62 -9.45 10.21
C PHE A 308 12.61 -9.26 9.06
N ALA A 309 11.52 -8.54 9.34
CA ALA A 309 10.44 -8.35 8.38
C ALA A 309 10.89 -7.61 7.12
N ILE A 310 10.47 -8.12 5.98
CA ILE A 310 10.82 -7.63 4.66
C ILE A 310 9.58 -7.37 3.80
N SER A 311 9.77 -6.55 2.78
CA SER A 311 8.73 -6.17 1.83
C SER A 311 9.28 -6.14 0.40
N GLY A 312 8.49 -5.65 -0.57
CA GLY A 312 8.97 -5.36 -1.91
C GLY A 312 9.90 -4.16 -1.93
N ALA A 313 11.07 -4.30 -2.53
CA ALA A 313 12.10 -3.27 -2.57
C ALA A 313 12.09 -2.53 -3.91
N ASP A 314 11.59 -1.30 -3.94
CA ASP A 314 11.45 -0.47 -5.14
C ASP A 314 12.78 -0.28 -5.88
N SER A 315 13.83 0.13 -5.17
CA SER A 315 15.14 0.41 -5.77
C SER A 315 15.79 -0.83 -6.38
N ARG A 316 15.69 -1.98 -5.70
CA ARG A 316 16.24 -3.25 -6.18
C ARG A 316 15.42 -3.81 -7.34
N THR A 317 14.10 -3.66 -7.31
CA THR A 317 13.21 -4.00 -8.41
C THR A 317 13.49 -3.14 -9.65
N ALA A 318 13.73 -1.85 -9.46
CA ALA A 318 14.13 -0.95 -10.55
C ALA A 318 15.49 -1.35 -11.16
N VAL A 319 16.47 -1.75 -10.33
CA VAL A 319 17.76 -2.27 -10.79
C VAL A 319 17.61 -3.57 -11.56
N ASN A 320 16.76 -4.48 -11.08
CA ASN A 320 16.44 -5.73 -11.79
C ASN A 320 15.87 -5.43 -13.18
N ASP A 321 14.83 -4.61 -13.25
CA ASP A 321 14.17 -4.24 -14.50
C ASP A 321 15.09 -3.50 -15.47
N ALA A 322 15.90 -2.54 -14.99
CA ALA A 322 16.87 -1.78 -15.78
C ALA A 322 17.98 -2.66 -16.38
N ASN A 323 18.36 -3.74 -15.69
CA ASN A 323 19.34 -4.72 -16.19
C ASN A 323 18.71 -5.85 -17.04
N GLY A 324 17.40 -5.79 -17.27
CA GLY A 324 16.69 -6.68 -18.19
C GLY A 324 16.33 -8.03 -17.57
N GLY A 325 16.23 -8.15 -16.26
CA GLY A 325 15.81 -9.37 -15.56
C GLY A 325 14.43 -9.82 -16.02
N LYS A 326 14.31 -11.10 -16.34
CA LYS A 326 13.11 -11.70 -16.95
C LYS A 326 12.38 -12.64 -16.02
N SER A 327 13.05 -13.15 -14.98
CA SER A 327 12.48 -14.15 -14.09
C SER A 327 12.98 -13.99 -12.65
N GLN A 328 12.36 -14.71 -11.72
CA GLN A 328 12.78 -14.78 -10.32
C GLN A 328 14.11 -15.54 -10.10
N LEU A 329 14.74 -16.07 -11.15
CA LEU A 329 16.12 -16.57 -11.07
C LEU A 329 17.09 -15.46 -10.62
N VAL A 330 16.78 -14.20 -10.93
CA VAL A 330 17.47 -13.00 -10.43
C VAL A 330 17.57 -13.00 -8.90
N SER A 331 16.47 -13.28 -8.20
CA SER A 331 16.44 -13.35 -6.74
C SER A 331 17.29 -14.50 -6.19
N ILE A 332 17.28 -15.65 -6.87
CA ILE A 332 18.10 -16.81 -6.48
C ILE A 332 19.59 -16.49 -6.65
N ILE A 333 19.97 -15.88 -7.77
CA ILE A 333 21.36 -15.48 -8.03
C ILE A 333 21.81 -14.42 -7.01
N ALA A 334 20.98 -13.42 -6.76
CA ALA A 334 21.29 -12.39 -5.77
C ALA A 334 21.46 -12.98 -4.36
N ALA A 335 20.56 -13.87 -3.94
CA ALA A 335 20.69 -14.58 -2.67
C ALA A 335 21.98 -15.42 -2.57
N ALA A 336 22.34 -16.12 -3.63
CA ALA A 336 23.58 -16.91 -3.69
C ALA A 336 24.83 -16.03 -3.56
N VAL A 337 24.86 -14.87 -4.24
CA VAL A 337 25.95 -13.90 -4.13
C VAL A 337 26.05 -13.32 -2.72
N ILE A 338 24.92 -12.98 -2.11
CA ILE A 338 24.89 -12.47 -0.73
C ILE A 338 25.38 -13.55 0.25
N ALA A 339 24.95 -14.80 0.07
CA ALA A 339 25.43 -15.93 0.88
C ALA A 339 26.95 -16.15 0.69
N PHE A 340 27.46 -16.03 -0.52
CA PHE A 340 28.89 -16.10 -0.80
C PHE A 340 29.69 -14.99 -0.07
N VAL A 341 29.20 -13.75 -0.14
CA VAL A 341 29.82 -12.62 0.58
C VAL A 341 29.78 -12.85 2.09
N LEU A 342 28.66 -13.35 2.61
CA LEU A 342 28.51 -13.68 4.03
C LEU A 342 29.52 -14.74 4.51
N LEU A 343 29.80 -15.75 3.68
CA LEU A 343 30.71 -16.82 4.06
C LEU A 343 32.18 -16.47 3.90
N PHE A 344 32.53 -15.71 2.87
CA PHE A 344 33.94 -15.56 2.46
C PHE A 344 34.48 -14.12 2.54
N LEU A 345 33.61 -13.10 2.59
CA LEU A 345 34.00 -11.69 2.50
C LEU A 345 33.57 -10.87 3.72
N MET A 346 33.38 -11.51 4.87
CA MET A 346 32.96 -10.80 6.09
C MET A 346 34.08 -9.94 6.70
N ALA A 347 35.34 -10.39 6.60
CA ALA A 347 36.49 -9.64 7.17
C ALA A 347 36.61 -8.20 6.65
N PRO A 348 36.47 -7.88 5.36
CA PRO A 348 36.45 -6.51 4.88
C PRO A 348 35.26 -5.68 5.38
N LEU A 349 34.11 -6.31 5.64
CA LEU A 349 32.88 -5.60 6.03
C LEU A 349 32.99 -4.98 7.44
N GLN A 350 33.86 -5.49 8.31
CA GLN A 350 34.06 -4.92 9.66
C GLN A 350 34.55 -3.45 9.62
N PHE A 351 35.21 -3.04 8.54
CA PHE A 351 35.74 -1.68 8.37
C PHE A 351 34.71 -0.69 7.79
N ILE A 352 33.49 -1.14 7.50
CA ILE A 352 32.45 -0.24 7.01
C ILE A 352 32.12 0.81 8.08
N PRO A 353 32.30 2.11 7.79
CA PRO A 353 31.97 3.16 8.74
C PRO A 353 30.44 3.32 8.85
N VAL A 354 29.94 3.40 10.08
CA VAL A 354 28.50 3.63 10.37
C VAL A 354 28.01 4.93 9.73
N ALA A 355 28.86 5.93 9.69
CA ALA A 355 28.60 7.20 9.00
C ALA A 355 28.31 7.01 7.50
N GLY A 356 29.07 6.13 6.83
CA GLY A 356 28.84 5.81 5.42
C GLY A 356 27.48 5.12 5.18
N LEU A 357 27.09 4.20 6.07
CA LEU A 357 25.77 3.59 6.03
C LEU A 357 24.66 4.63 6.24
N GLY A 358 24.87 5.57 7.19
CA GLY A 358 23.97 6.70 7.41
C GLY A 358 23.74 7.53 6.15
N VAL A 359 24.82 7.85 5.41
CA VAL A 359 24.73 8.57 4.12
C VAL A 359 23.93 7.79 3.09
N VAL A 360 24.15 6.47 2.97
CA VAL A 360 23.40 5.61 2.05
C VAL A 360 21.91 5.58 2.42
N LEU A 361 21.58 5.49 3.71
CA LEU A 361 20.20 5.54 4.21
C LEU A 361 19.54 6.89 3.95
N MET A 362 20.22 8.00 4.22
CA MET A 362 19.72 9.35 3.92
C MET A 362 19.46 9.52 2.42
N TYR A 363 20.34 9.00 1.58
CA TYR A 363 20.16 9.02 0.14
C TYR A 363 18.96 8.18 -0.31
N ALA A 364 18.80 6.98 0.26
CA ALA A 364 17.64 6.13 0.01
C ALA A 364 16.34 6.82 0.46
N ALA A 365 16.31 7.40 1.65
CA ALA A 365 15.18 8.17 2.17
C ALA A 365 14.86 9.40 1.29
N TRP A 366 15.89 10.13 0.84
CA TRP A 366 15.72 11.24 -0.11
C TRP A 366 15.02 10.81 -1.40
N SER A 367 15.31 9.59 -1.89
CA SER A 367 14.66 9.05 -3.08
C SER A 367 13.17 8.69 -2.90
N LEU A 368 12.70 8.54 -1.65
CA LEU A 368 11.30 8.32 -1.31
C LEU A 368 10.50 9.62 -1.23
N LEU A 369 11.18 10.78 -1.12
CA LEU A 369 10.52 12.08 -1.06
C LEU A 369 9.89 12.44 -2.40
N ASP A 370 8.57 12.45 -2.44
CA ASP A 370 7.77 12.92 -3.58
C ASP A 370 6.93 14.15 -3.20
N ILE A 371 7.62 15.22 -2.81
CA ILE A 371 6.98 16.50 -2.47
C ILE A 371 6.22 17.06 -3.69
N ARG A 372 6.79 16.86 -4.90
CA ARG A 372 6.18 17.31 -6.15
C ARG A 372 4.86 16.60 -6.42
N GLY A 373 4.80 15.29 -6.19
CA GLY A 373 3.57 14.50 -6.30
C GLY A 373 2.47 15.00 -5.37
N ILE A 374 2.81 15.30 -4.09
CA ILE A 374 1.86 15.89 -3.13
C ILE A 374 1.33 17.26 -3.64
N TRP A 375 2.19 18.14 -4.16
CA TRP A 375 1.76 19.44 -4.70
C TRP A 375 0.87 19.32 -5.96
N ILE A 376 1.09 18.32 -6.80
CA ILE A 376 0.25 18.04 -7.96
C ILE A 376 -1.18 17.65 -7.51
N LEU A 377 -1.30 16.90 -6.41
CA LEU A 377 -2.60 16.54 -5.83
C LEU A 377 -3.43 17.77 -5.47
N ARG A 378 -2.81 18.85 -4.99
CA ARG A 378 -3.51 20.12 -4.66
C ARG A 378 -4.32 20.67 -5.84
N ARG A 379 -3.77 20.56 -7.06
CA ARG A 379 -4.43 21.06 -8.27
C ARG A 379 -5.48 20.10 -8.83
N ARG A 380 -5.30 18.79 -8.60
CA ARG A 380 -6.17 17.76 -9.16
C ARG A 380 -7.32 17.38 -8.22
N ASN A 381 -7.05 17.27 -6.93
CA ASN A 381 -8.04 16.87 -5.93
C ASN A 381 -7.62 17.38 -4.55
N ALA A 382 -8.28 18.46 -4.09
CA ALA A 382 -8.01 19.08 -2.80
C ALA A 382 -8.24 18.14 -1.60
N GLN A 383 -9.16 17.17 -1.71
CA GLN A 383 -9.41 16.18 -0.67
C GLN A 383 -8.23 15.18 -0.56
N ALA A 384 -7.73 14.70 -1.70
CA ALA A 384 -6.56 13.83 -1.75
C ALA A 384 -5.31 14.54 -1.20
N PHE A 385 -5.13 15.82 -1.53
CA PHE A 385 -4.04 16.65 -0.99
C PHE A 385 -4.13 16.77 0.54
N ARG A 386 -5.30 17.12 1.10
CA ARG A 386 -5.50 17.22 2.55
C ARG A 386 -5.22 15.90 3.26
N LEU A 387 -5.62 14.78 2.66
CA LEU A 387 -5.40 13.45 3.20
C LEU A 387 -3.90 13.09 3.23
N ALA A 388 -3.17 13.36 2.13
CA ALA A 388 -1.72 13.15 2.07
C ALA A 388 -0.99 14.00 3.11
N LEU A 389 -1.37 15.28 3.23
CA LEU A 389 -0.77 16.21 4.19
C LEU A 389 -1.06 15.81 5.63
N PHE A 390 -2.29 15.42 5.93
CA PHE A 390 -2.67 14.92 7.25
C PHE A 390 -1.87 13.68 7.63
N THR A 391 -1.74 12.70 6.70
CA THR A 391 -0.95 11.49 6.94
C THR A 391 0.52 11.83 7.17
N PHE A 392 1.09 12.73 6.36
CA PHE A 392 2.46 13.21 6.52
C PHE A 392 2.72 13.79 7.91
N PHE A 393 1.88 14.73 8.35
CA PHE A 393 2.03 15.32 9.68
C PHE A 393 1.73 14.34 10.81
N SER A 394 0.79 13.42 10.64
CA SER A 394 0.52 12.38 11.63
C SER A 394 1.75 11.52 11.89
N VAL A 395 2.48 11.12 10.82
CA VAL A 395 3.72 10.34 10.96
C VAL A 395 4.80 11.14 11.69
N LEU A 396 4.95 12.42 11.38
CA LEU A 396 5.99 13.27 12.01
C LEU A 396 5.69 13.60 13.47
N LEU A 397 4.41 13.84 13.82
CA LEU A 397 4.03 14.34 15.15
C LEU A 397 3.73 13.22 16.14
N VAL A 398 3.09 12.14 15.68
CA VAL A 398 2.62 11.05 16.55
C VAL A 398 3.49 9.79 16.38
N GLY A 399 4.41 9.81 15.41
CA GLY A 399 5.29 8.72 15.09
C GLY A 399 4.77 7.79 13.99
N VAL A 400 5.66 6.96 13.45
CA VAL A 400 5.40 6.11 12.27
C VAL A 400 4.24 5.15 12.50
N ILE A 401 4.21 4.45 13.66
CA ILE A 401 3.22 3.42 13.96
C ILE A 401 1.82 4.04 14.07
N SER A 402 1.68 5.06 14.91
CA SER A 402 0.41 5.73 15.14
C SER A 402 -0.05 6.46 13.88
N GLY A 403 0.89 7.03 13.11
CA GLY A 403 0.64 7.66 11.82
C GLY A 403 0.07 6.69 10.80
N ILE A 404 0.59 5.45 10.73
CA ILE A 404 0.06 4.37 9.89
C ILE A 404 -1.35 3.99 10.33
N GLY A 405 -1.56 3.77 11.63
CA GLY A 405 -2.88 3.43 12.18
C GLY A 405 -3.93 4.49 11.83
N LEU A 406 -3.59 5.78 12.02
CA LEU A 406 -4.44 6.90 11.64
C LEU A 406 -4.69 6.96 10.13
N ALA A 407 -3.69 6.69 9.30
CA ALA A 407 -3.83 6.68 7.85
C ALA A 407 -4.79 5.58 7.37
N VAL A 408 -4.67 4.37 7.92
CA VAL A 408 -5.60 3.26 7.64
C VAL A 408 -7.02 3.61 8.09
N LEU A 409 -7.17 4.15 9.30
CA LEU A 409 -8.47 4.58 9.82
C LEU A 409 -9.12 5.64 8.93
N LEU A 410 -8.35 6.65 8.50
CA LEU A 410 -8.84 7.70 7.61
C LEU A 410 -9.22 7.15 6.23
N GLY A 411 -8.42 6.23 5.68
CA GLY A 411 -8.73 5.55 4.43
C GLY A 411 -10.05 4.80 4.52
N LEU A 412 -10.25 4.07 5.60
CA LEU A 412 -11.50 3.35 5.88
C LEU A 412 -12.68 4.33 6.07
N MET A 413 -12.50 5.40 6.84
CA MET A 413 -13.54 6.43 7.01
C MET A 413 -13.91 7.10 5.67
N GLN A 414 -12.93 7.38 4.83
CA GLN A 414 -13.19 7.95 3.51
C GLN A 414 -13.95 6.97 2.61
N PHE A 415 -13.57 5.69 2.62
CA PHE A 415 -14.30 4.64 1.91
C PHE A 415 -15.75 4.55 2.41
N LEU A 416 -15.96 4.44 3.72
CA LEU A 416 -17.28 4.40 4.33
C LEU A 416 -18.11 5.63 3.95
N ARG A 417 -17.52 6.83 4.00
CA ARG A 417 -18.23 8.06 3.59
C ARG A 417 -18.71 8.00 2.14
N THR A 418 -17.91 7.42 1.24
CA THR A 418 -18.29 7.25 -0.17
C THR A 418 -19.44 6.25 -0.34
N VAL A 419 -19.48 5.21 0.50
CA VAL A 419 -20.57 4.22 0.51
C VAL A 419 -21.84 4.79 1.14
N PHE A 420 -21.72 5.53 2.26
CA PHE A 420 -22.86 6.11 2.97
C PHE A 420 -23.52 7.29 2.24
N ARG A 421 -22.73 8.09 1.53
CA ARG A 421 -23.20 9.26 0.79
C ARG A 421 -22.61 9.27 -0.61
N PRO A 422 -23.07 8.37 -1.49
CA PRO A 422 -22.61 8.33 -2.86
C PRO A 422 -23.09 9.56 -3.65
N THR A 423 -22.51 9.73 -4.82
CA THR A 423 -22.95 10.79 -5.75
C THR A 423 -24.36 10.47 -6.27
N GLU A 424 -25.19 11.49 -6.31
CA GLU A 424 -26.56 11.43 -6.80
C GLU A 424 -26.78 12.47 -7.89
N GLN A 425 -27.76 12.23 -8.75
CA GLN A 425 -28.07 13.12 -9.86
C GLN A 425 -29.59 13.20 -10.08
N LEU A 426 -30.10 14.41 -10.25
CA LEU A 426 -31.38 14.64 -10.90
C LEU A 426 -31.17 14.65 -12.41
N LEU A 427 -32.02 13.92 -13.13
CA LEU A 427 -31.94 13.81 -14.56
C LEU A 427 -33.07 14.59 -15.21
N GLY A 428 -32.79 15.12 -16.38
CA GLY A 428 -33.74 15.81 -17.25
C GLY A 428 -33.56 15.39 -18.70
N VAL A 429 -34.30 16.01 -19.60
CA VAL A 429 -34.26 15.73 -21.03
C VAL A 429 -33.77 16.98 -21.78
N ASN A 430 -32.88 16.83 -22.74
CA ASN A 430 -32.43 17.89 -23.62
C ASN A 430 -33.39 18.07 -24.83
N ASP A 431 -33.17 19.08 -25.65
CA ASP A 431 -34.02 19.35 -26.80
C ASP A 431 -33.95 18.24 -27.88
N GLU A 432 -32.94 17.36 -27.83
CA GLU A 432 -32.80 16.17 -28.69
C GLU A 432 -33.51 14.93 -28.11
N GLY A 433 -34.16 15.02 -26.95
CA GLY A 433 -34.82 13.93 -26.28
C GLY A 433 -33.90 13.00 -25.46
N MET A 434 -32.63 13.35 -25.29
CA MET A 434 -31.68 12.54 -24.53
C MET A 434 -31.72 12.87 -23.04
N ILE A 435 -31.57 11.84 -22.19
CA ILE A 435 -31.59 11.97 -20.73
C ILE A 435 -30.18 12.29 -20.21
N HIS A 436 -30.04 13.45 -19.56
CA HIS A 436 -28.79 13.93 -18.98
C HIS A 436 -28.97 14.42 -17.54
N SER A 437 -27.85 14.60 -16.82
CA SER A 437 -27.87 15.22 -15.50
C SER A 437 -28.17 16.71 -15.59
N MET A 438 -29.09 17.18 -14.77
CA MET A 438 -29.53 18.59 -14.73
C MET A 438 -28.45 19.54 -14.18
N GLY A 439 -27.45 19.06 -13.43
CA GLY A 439 -26.47 19.91 -12.73
C GLY A 439 -25.36 20.50 -13.60
N ASN A 440 -25.10 19.98 -14.80
CA ASN A 440 -23.90 20.32 -15.60
C ASN A 440 -24.16 20.76 -17.03
N ASN A 441 -25.38 20.75 -17.54
CA ASN A 441 -25.67 21.07 -18.94
C ASN A 441 -26.72 22.19 -19.06
N ASN A 442 -26.30 23.30 -19.62
CA ASN A 442 -27.22 24.35 -20.11
C ASN A 442 -28.05 23.77 -21.27
N GLY A 443 -29.32 23.50 -21.06
CA GLY A 443 -30.23 22.97 -22.09
C GLY A 443 -30.99 21.71 -21.65
N VAL A 444 -30.66 21.13 -20.50
CA VAL A 444 -31.43 20.01 -19.94
C VAL A 444 -32.56 20.55 -19.08
N LYS A 445 -33.79 20.16 -19.40
CA LYS A 445 -35.02 20.61 -18.73
C LYS A 445 -35.64 19.48 -17.94
N ALA A 446 -36.23 19.82 -16.80
CA ALA A 446 -37.04 18.85 -16.05
C ALA A 446 -38.29 18.45 -16.86
N VAL A 447 -38.68 17.20 -16.79
CA VAL A 447 -39.94 16.74 -17.41
C VAL A 447 -41.10 17.15 -16.49
N PRO A 448 -42.10 17.87 -16.96
CA PRO A 448 -43.23 18.28 -16.13
C PRO A 448 -43.89 17.08 -15.44
N GLY A 449 -44.13 17.19 -14.13
CA GLY A 449 -44.76 16.13 -13.35
C GLY A 449 -43.90 14.91 -13.05
N VAL A 450 -42.65 14.84 -13.57
CA VAL A 450 -41.76 13.66 -13.38
C VAL A 450 -40.43 14.09 -12.77
N MET A 451 -40.06 13.46 -11.66
CA MET A 451 -38.74 13.57 -11.05
C MET A 451 -37.93 12.31 -11.38
N MET A 452 -36.88 12.46 -12.17
CA MET A 452 -35.95 11.37 -12.47
C MET A 452 -34.73 11.48 -11.57
N TYR A 453 -34.42 10.40 -10.85
CA TYR A 453 -33.36 10.37 -9.85
C TYR A 453 -32.42 9.19 -10.08
N ARG A 454 -31.11 9.45 -10.07
CA ARG A 454 -30.06 8.44 -10.17
C ARG A 454 -29.19 8.46 -8.92
N PHE A 455 -29.04 7.28 -8.32
CA PHE A 455 -28.18 7.05 -7.17
C PHE A 455 -27.02 6.15 -7.60
N ASN A 456 -25.79 6.70 -7.64
CA ASN A 456 -24.62 6.05 -8.25
C ASN A 456 -23.89 5.10 -7.25
N SER A 457 -24.63 4.24 -6.57
CA SER A 457 -24.07 3.24 -5.67
C SER A 457 -25.05 2.08 -5.47
N PRO A 458 -24.56 0.86 -5.25
CA PRO A 458 -25.41 -0.23 -4.76
C PRO A 458 -26.14 0.16 -3.48
N LEU A 459 -27.44 -0.11 -3.43
CA LEU A 459 -28.22 0.04 -2.21
C LEU A 459 -27.90 -1.12 -1.26
N THR A 460 -27.61 -0.77 -0.02
CA THR A 460 -27.32 -1.67 1.08
C THR A 460 -27.99 -1.14 2.35
N TYR A 461 -27.99 -1.93 3.41
CA TYR A 461 -28.51 -1.48 4.70
C TYR A 461 -27.81 -0.22 5.24
N PHE A 462 -26.59 0.08 4.78
CA PHE A 462 -25.85 1.28 5.19
C PHE A 462 -26.38 2.60 4.59
N ASN A 463 -26.86 2.58 3.34
CA ASN A 463 -27.19 3.81 2.61
C ASN A 463 -28.66 3.94 2.21
N VAL A 464 -29.46 2.89 2.36
CA VAL A 464 -30.88 2.92 1.96
C VAL A 464 -31.71 3.94 2.73
N ALA A 465 -31.42 4.16 4.00
CA ALA A 465 -32.10 5.18 4.79
C ALA A 465 -31.78 6.61 4.30
N TYR A 466 -30.55 6.84 3.83
CA TYR A 466 -30.16 8.08 3.17
C TYR A 466 -30.90 8.26 1.85
N PHE A 467 -30.90 7.21 1.00
CA PHE A 467 -31.61 7.18 -0.27
C PHE A 467 -33.10 7.53 -0.11
N LYS A 468 -33.80 6.87 0.83
CA LYS A 468 -35.22 7.14 1.13
C LYS A 468 -35.44 8.60 1.52
N ARG A 469 -34.72 9.10 2.53
CA ARG A 469 -34.86 10.49 2.98
C ARG A 469 -34.58 11.48 1.90
N ARG A 470 -33.60 11.18 1.04
CA ARG A 470 -33.21 12.09 -0.03
C ARG A 470 -34.27 12.24 -1.10
N ILE A 471 -34.92 11.16 -1.51
CA ILE A 471 -36.03 11.19 -2.46
C ILE A 471 -37.19 11.98 -1.86
N LEU A 472 -37.58 11.71 -0.61
CA LEU A 472 -38.67 12.44 0.04
C LEU A 472 -38.38 13.94 0.15
N ASN A 473 -37.15 14.32 0.57
CA ASN A 473 -36.75 15.71 0.64
C ASN A 473 -36.75 16.41 -0.74
N LEU A 474 -36.40 15.70 -1.79
CA LEU A 474 -36.44 16.23 -3.16
C LEU A 474 -37.89 16.43 -3.63
N VAL A 475 -38.79 15.50 -3.31
CA VAL A 475 -40.23 15.62 -3.61
C VAL A 475 -40.84 16.80 -2.86
N ASP A 476 -40.56 16.90 -1.56
CA ASP A 476 -41.12 17.97 -0.71
C ASP A 476 -40.49 19.36 -1.00
N GLY A 477 -39.26 19.40 -1.53
CA GLY A 477 -38.53 20.65 -1.83
C GLY A 477 -38.72 21.15 -3.27
N THR A 478 -39.44 20.45 -4.13
CA THR A 478 -39.68 20.88 -5.51
C THR A 478 -40.88 21.84 -5.56
N PRO A 479 -40.78 23.00 -6.22
CA PRO A 479 -41.88 23.98 -6.30
C PRO A 479 -43.19 23.43 -6.90
N PHE A 480 -43.08 22.45 -7.78
CA PHE A 480 -44.20 21.69 -8.34
C PHE A 480 -44.08 20.26 -7.89
N GLN A 481 -45.01 19.78 -7.06
CA GLN A 481 -44.99 18.37 -6.61
C GLN A 481 -45.01 17.44 -7.81
N PRO A 482 -44.00 16.55 -7.97
CA PRO A 482 -44.00 15.58 -9.05
C PRO A 482 -45.13 14.57 -8.83
N ARG A 483 -45.81 14.16 -9.90
CA ARG A 483 -46.74 13.04 -9.85
C ARG A 483 -46.04 11.67 -9.91
N TRP A 484 -44.84 11.68 -10.48
CA TRP A 484 -44.06 10.48 -10.70
C TRP A 484 -42.61 10.65 -10.23
N VAL A 485 -42.10 9.69 -9.49
CA VAL A 485 -40.68 9.56 -9.18
C VAL A 485 -40.15 8.36 -9.95
N VAL A 486 -39.20 8.60 -10.84
CA VAL A 486 -38.52 7.56 -11.62
C VAL A 486 -37.10 7.41 -11.10
N VAL A 487 -36.79 6.25 -10.53
CA VAL A 487 -35.45 5.92 -10.04
C VAL A 487 -34.71 5.12 -11.10
N ASP A 488 -33.53 5.60 -11.50
CA ASP A 488 -32.59 4.80 -12.27
C ASP A 488 -31.98 3.71 -11.37
N ALA A 489 -32.45 2.49 -11.56
CA ALA A 489 -32.14 1.37 -10.72
C ALA A 489 -30.91 0.56 -11.18
N VAL A 490 -30.28 0.94 -12.31
CA VAL A 490 -29.17 0.17 -12.92
C VAL A 490 -27.98 0.03 -11.99
N ALA A 491 -27.58 1.09 -11.32
CA ALA A 491 -26.44 1.09 -10.39
C ALA A 491 -26.83 0.73 -8.95
N SER A 492 -28.10 0.91 -8.59
CA SER A 492 -28.55 0.88 -7.20
C SER A 492 -29.03 -0.49 -6.73
N PHE A 493 -29.67 -1.26 -7.62
CA PHE A 493 -30.31 -2.53 -7.27
C PHE A 493 -29.48 -3.74 -7.75
N THR A 494 -28.24 -3.83 -7.30
CA THR A 494 -27.30 -4.88 -7.71
C THR A 494 -27.27 -6.08 -6.76
N HIS A 495 -27.72 -5.91 -5.49
CA HIS A 495 -27.71 -6.95 -4.47
C HIS A 495 -29.07 -7.04 -3.77
N ALA A 496 -29.53 -8.28 -3.49
CA ALA A 496 -30.74 -8.51 -2.73
C ALA A 496 -30.45 -8.38 -1.22
N ASP A 497 -30.86 -7.24 -0.63
CA ASP A 497 -30.76 -6.98 0.81
C ASP A 497 -32.18 -6.78 1.37
N ILE A 498 -32.52 -7.51 2.44
CA ILE A 498 -33.84 -7.46 3.08
C ILE A 498 -34.14 -6.05 3.59
N SER A 499 -33.15 -5.33 4.10
CA SER A 499 -33.30 -3.97 4.59
C SER A 499 -33.62 -2.99 3.46
N VAL A 500 -33.05 -3.22 2.28
CA VAL A 500 -33.34 -2.42 1.07
C VAL A 500 -34.80 -2.66 0.62
N LEU A 501 -35.26 -3.92 0.66
CA LEU A 501 -36.64 -4.25 0.36
C LEU A 501 -37.65 -3.51 1.25
N ALA A 502 -37.45 -3.62 2.57
CA ALA A 502 -38.32 -2.96 3.55
C ALA A 502 -38.33 -1.44 3.33
N ALA A 503 -37.17 -0.83 3.09
CA ALA A 503 -37.06 0.60 2.86
C ALA A 503 -37.72 1.07 1.55
N ILE A 504 -37.71 0.24 0.48
CA ILE A 504 -38.42 0.55 -0.76
C ILE A 504 -39.94 0.45 -0.57
N ASP A 505 -40.42 -0.52 0.19
CA ASP A 505 -41.83 -0.61 0.55
C ASP A 505 -42.33 0.56 1.40
N GLU A 506 -41.49 1.03 2.34
CA GLU A 506 -41.76 2.22 3.10
C GLU A 506 -41.76 3.46 2.19
N LEU A 507 -40.71 3.63 1.35
CA LEU A 507 -40.64 4.76 0.40
C LEU A 507 -41.86 4.83 -0.49
N LYS A 508 -42.29 3.68 -1.02
CA LYS A 508 -43.51 3.57 -1.84
C LYS A 508 -44.72 4.08 -1.09
N ARG A 509 -44.93 3.63 0.15
CA ARG A 509 -46.07 4.06 1.00
C ARG A 509 -46.02 5.57 1.27
N ASP A 510 -44.84 6.08 1.63
CA ASP A 510 -44.65 7.51 1.90
C ASP A 510 -44.86 8.40 0.68
N LEU A 511 -44.53 7.92 -0.52
CA LEU A 511 -44.79 8.59 -1.79
C LEU A 511 -46.27 8.56 -2.16
N LEU A 512 -46.97 7.42 -1.96
CA LEU A 512 -48.40 7.28 -2.20
C LEU A 512 -49.23 8.22 -1.31
N GLN A 513 -48.85 8.42 -0.04
CA GLN A 513 -49.46 9.43 0.83
C GLN A 513 -49.34 10.86 0.32
N ARG A 514 -48.34 11.12 -0.54
CA ARG A 514 -48.13 12.39 -1.24
C ARG A 514 -48.74 12.45 -2.63
N ASN A 515 -49.52 11.45 -3.02
CA ASN A 515 -50.05 11.26 -4.38
C ASN A 515 -48.99 11.12 -5.46
N VAL A 516 -47.80 10.56 -5.10
CA VAL A 516 -46.68 10.35 -6.00
C VAL A 516 -46.52 8.85 -6.28
N LYS A 517 -46.43 8.50 -7.58
CA LYS A 517 -46.24 7.12 -8.03
C LYS A 517 -44.76 6.82 -8.23
N LEU A 518 -44.26 5.66 -7.73
CA LEU A 518 -42.87 5.23 -7.87
C LEU A 518 -42.68 4.33 -9.09
N VAL A 519 -41.67 4.65 -9.91
CA VAL A 519 -41.24 3.83 -11.06
C VAL A 519 -39.75 3.49 -10.87
N LEU A 520 -39.40 2.23 -11.02
CA LEU A 520 -38.02 1.78 -11.05
C LEU A 520 -37.64 1.39 -12.47
N ALA A 521 -36.66 2.09 -13.04
CA ALA A 521 -36.12 1.87 -14.37
C ALA A 521 -34.77 1.19 -14.30
N GLY A 522 -34.64 -0.07 -14.81
CA GLY A 522 -33.39 -0.82 -14.74
C GLY A 522 -33.44 -2.14 -15.46
N ARG A 523 -32.27 -2.74 -15.72
CA ARG A 523 -32.14 -4.00 -16.44
C ARG A 523 -33.01 -5.10 -15.83
N ARG A 524 -33.88 -5.64 -16.64
CA ARG A 524 -35.00 -6.49 -16.30
C ARG A 524 -34.64 -7.79 -15.54
N THR A 525 -33.48 -8.37 -15.74
CA THR A 525 -33.16 -9.71 -15.25
C THR A 525 -32.94 -9.79 -13.75
N GLU A 526 -32.19 -8.86 -13.15
CA GLU A 526 -31.90 -8.92 -11.71
C GLU A 526 -33.01 -8.30 -10.87
N LEU A 527 -33.55 -7.15 -11.27
CA LEU A 527 -34.69 -6.50 -10.62
C LEU A 527 -35.93 -7.41 -10.64
N THR A 528 -36.29 -7.98 -11.79
CA THR A 528 -37.47 -8.86 -11.90
C THR A 528 -37.29 -10.14 -11.10
N ARG A 529 -36.07 -10.73 -11.10
CA ARG A 529 -35.76 -11.91 -10.28
C ARG A 529 -35.86 -11.58 -8.79
N TRP A 530 -35.36 -10.46 -8.38
CA TRP A 530 -35.30 -9.99 -7.01
C TRP A 530 -36.73 -9.69 -6.48
N PHE A 531 -37.55 -8.96 -7.23
CA PHE A 531 -38.94 -8.66 -6.88
C PHE A 531 -39.86 -9.91 -6.95
N ARG A 532 -39.58 -10.83 -7.87
CA ARG A 532 -40.35 -12.09 -7.98
C ARG A 532 -40.10 -13.02 -6.78
N ILE A 533 -38.85 -13.16 -6.35
CA ILE A 533 -38.48 -13.99 -5.21
C ILE A 533 -39.11 -13.47 -3.91
N ASN A 534 -39.24 -12.18 -3.76
CA ASN A 534 -39.71 -11.54 -2.53
C ASN A 534 -41.21 -11.16 -2.56
N ARG A 535 -41.96 -11.62 -3.53
CA ARG A 535 -43.41 -11.38 -3.73
C ARG A 535 -43.83 -9.90 -3.83
N LEU A 536 -42.92 -8.97 -3.93
CA LEU A 536 -43.17 -7.51 -4.05
C LEU A 536 -43.82 -7.15 -5.40
N GLY A 537 -43.64 -7.95 -6.43
CA GLY A 537 -44.19 -7.70 -7.76
C GLY A 537 -45.68 -8.05 -7.94
N ARG A 538 -46.41 -8.47 -6.88
CA ARG A 538 -47.86 -8.64 -6.92
C ARG A 538 -48.63 -7.34 -6.66
N ASP A 539 -47.95 -6.33 -6.19
CA ASP A 539 -48.51 -5.02 -5.92
C ASP A 539 -48.62 -4.23 -7.23
N LYS A 540 -49.83 -3.90 -7.66
CA LYS A 540 -50.10 -3.12 -8.89
C LYS A 540 -49.54 -1.69 -8.84
N GLU A 541 -49.07 -1.25 -7.70
CA GLU A 541 -48.62 0.10 -7.42
C GLU A 541 -47.13 0.36 -7.72
N LEU A 542 -46.26 -0.67 -7.74
CA LEU A 542 -44.84 -0.53 -8.11
C LEU A 542 -44.63 -0.86 -9.59
N ILE A 543 -44.21 0.14 -10.35
CA ILE A 543 -44.02 0.02 -11.79
C ILE A 543 -42.54 -0.26 -12.07
N LEU A 544 -42.26 -1.37 -12.75
CA LEU A 544 -40.91 -1.76 -13.17
C LEU A 544 -40.79 -1.65 -14.69
N VAL A 545 -39.81 -0.90 -15.17
CA VAL A 545 -39.51 -0.72 -16.59
C VAL A 545 -38.06 -1.01 -16.91
N PRO A 546 -37.74 -1.46 -18.13
CA PRO A 546 -36.38 -1.81 -18.52
C PRO A 546 -35.39 -0.65 -18.51
N ASP A 547 -35.84 0.57 -18.80
CA ASP A 547 -34.99 1.77 -18.89
C ASP A 547 -35.79 3.06 -18.66
N LEU A 548 -35.09 4.19 -18.59
CA LEU A 548 -35.66 5.51 -18.35
C LEU A 548 -36.53 6.00 -19.50
N TYR A 549 -36.20 5.67 -20.75
CA TYR A 549 -36.99 6.10 -21.91
C TYR A 549 -38.37 5.42 -21.93
N LEU A 550 -38.40 4.11 -21.64
CA LEU A 550 -39.68 3.38 -21.51
C LEU A 550 -40.47 3.88 -20.31
N ALA A 551 -39.81 4.30 -19.22
CA ALA A 551 -40.51 4.93 -18.09
C ALA A 551 -41.23 6.20 -18.54
N LEU A 552 -40.56 7.11 -19.23
CA LEU A 552 -41.16 8.34 -19.74
C LEU A 552 -42.30 8.06 -20.70
N LYS A 553 -42.11 7.16 -21.67
CA LYS A 553 -43.16 6.76 -22.63
C LYS A 553 -44.39 6.18 -21.94
N LEU A 554 -44.22 5.34 -20.94
CA LEU A 554 -45.30 4.76 -20.16
C LEU A 554 -46.06 5.82 -19.36
N ILE A 555 -45.33 6.78 -18.75
CA ILE A 555 -45.95 7.87 -18.00
C ILE A 555 -46.77 8.77 -18.95
N GLN A 556 -46.24 9.17 -20.10
CA GLN A 556 -46.94 9.95 -21.09
C GLN A 556 -48.23 9.28 -21.58
N SER A 557 -48.15 7.96 -21.87
CA SER A 557 -49.31 7.19 -22.28
C SER A 557 -50.40 7.11 -21.19
N LYS A 558 -50.01 7.01 -19.91
CA LYS A 558 -50.95 6.98 -18.78
C LYS A 558 -51.61 8.34 -18.55
N GLU A 559 -50.83 9.43 -18.65
CA GLU A 559 -51.38 10.77 -18.49
C GLU A 559 -52.33 11.14 -19.64
N GLN A 560 -52.06 10.71 -20.87
CA GLN A 560 -52.96 10.89 -22.01
C GLN A 560 -54.27 10.09 -21.81
N ALA A 561 -54.18 8.85 -21.29
CA ALA A 561 -55.36 8.05 -21.00
C ALA A 561 -56.19 8.62 -19.84
N GLU A 562 -55.56 9.14 -18.78
CA GLU A 562 -56.23 9.82 -17.68
C GLU A 562 -56.93 11.12 -18.17
N ALA A 563 -56.28 11.90 -19.05
CA ALA A 563 -56.86 13.12 -19.64
C ALA A 563 -58.06 12.81 -20.57
N ALA A 564 -58.03 11.71 -21.31
CA ALA A 564 -59.13 11.26 -22.20
C ALA A 564 -60.36 10.71 -21.44
N VAL A 565 -60.23 10.37 -20.18
CA VAL A 565 -61.36 9.88 -19.31
C VAL A 565 -62.05 11.04 -18.59
N VAL A 566 -61.33 12.17 -18.42
CA VAL A 566 -61.85 13.35 -17.69
C VAL A 566 -62.44 14.43 -18.65
N GLY A 567 -62.12 14.35 -19.96
CA GLY A 567 -62.72 15.18 -21.01
C GLY A 567 -63.88 14.46 -21.71
#